data_1bc41c51f1685a8f4079c5f70e19ce64
#
_entry.id   1bc41c51f1685a8f4079c5f70e19ce64
#
_cell.length_a   1.000
_cell.length_b   1.000
_cell.length_c   1.000
_cell.angle_alpha   90.00
_cell.angle_beta   90.00
_cell.angle_gamma   90.00
#
_symmetry.space_group_name_H-M   'P 1'
#
loop_
_entity.id
_entity.type
_entity.pdbx_description
1 polymer ?
#
loop_
_entity_poly.entity_id
_entity_poly.type
_entity_poly.pdbx_seq_one_letter_code
_entity_poly.pdbx_strand_id
1 'polypeptide(L)'
;MEQGRLYTAELFDNNALYPWLDKQLEVSQQQVLLFSRQPHKRLLEYIDLAKVESYWLSDRATAGAIAPSLEKIAHIITSKLPNDHGLIVIEGLEWLVSLHGEDAVLAFIRQIRDESYKSSWKIIFPINCLVFDSVWLARLRREAPEADIFSQMQDDLIEFHEENSDIQTDSSEAIKIHNFQQMPGEDIELDTREDGSPKLVMLTRLPRNGFSNSILTRRILQWRRMGLDVSEVEPALTIIDEKMAHQLYSSVEEKVRRAVELENHLEAISDNISATELTTARFRIRQLTGLDELEKWLLSL
;
A
#
# COMPACT_ATOMS: atom_id res chain seq x y z
N MET A 1 -15.77 -8.94 -13.99
CA MET A 1 -15.28 -7.92 -14.97
C MET A 1 -15.86 -8.21 -16.36
N GLU A 2 -16.40 -7.21 -17.03
CA GLU A 2 -16.95 -7.31 -18.38
C GLU A 2 -15.87 -7.14 -19.44
N GLN A 3 -16.04 -7.78 -20.61
CA GLN A 3 -15.14 -7.61 -21.76
C GLN A 3 -15.30 -6.21 -22.37
N GLY A 4 -14.24 -5.71 -22.97
CA GLY A 4 -14.22 -4.36 -23.58
C GLY A 4 -14.24 -3.22 -22.57
N ARG A 5 -13.95 -3.47 -21.30
CA ARG A 5 -13.94 -2.45 -20.26
C ARG A 5 -12.59 -2.33 -19.55
N LEU A 6 -12.30 -1.12 -19.13
CA LEU A 6 -11.18 -0.77 -18.28
C LEU A 6 -11.57 -0.81 -16.81
N TYR A 7 -10.62 -1.19 -15.97
CA TYR A 7 -10.80 -1.22 -14.52
C TYR A 7 -9.56 -0.69 -13.81
N THR A 8 -9.77 0.00 -12.72
CA THR A 8 -8.73 0.20 -11.71
C THR A 8 -8.83 -0.91 -10.67
N ALA A 9 -7.71 -1.35 -10.14
CA ALA A 9 -7.67 -2.30 -9.03
C ALA A 9 -6.75 -1.76 -7.95
N GLU A 10 -7.24 -1.63 -6.74
CA GLU A 10 -6.45 -1.13 -5.63
C GLU A 10 -5.40 -2.17 -5.25
N LEU A 11 -4.15 -1.78 -5.34
CA LEU A 11 -2.99 -2.62 -5.06
C LEU A 11 -2.22 -2.04 -3.89
N PHE A 12 -2.34 -2.68 -2.73
CA PHE A 12 -1.63 -2.26 -1.51
C PHE A 12 -0.18 -2.73 -1.48
N ASP A 13 0.11 -3.86 -2.11
CA ASP A 13 1.44 -4.42 -2.27
C ASP A 13 1.67 -4.80 -3.74
N ASN A 14 2.73 -4.25 -4.34
CA ASN A 14 3.11 -4.58 -5.72
C ASN A 14 3.39 -6.08 -5.90
N ASN A 15 3.76 -6.79 -4.83
CA ASN A 15 4.00 -8.23 -4.88
C ASN A 15 2.70 -9.05 -4.99
N ALA A 16 1.54 -8.53 -4.65
CA ALA A 16 0.26 -9.24 -4.77
C ALA A 16 -0.22 -9.36 -6.23
N LEU A 17 0.25 -8.48 -7.11
CA LEU A 17 -0.12 -8.49 -8.53
C LEU A 17 0.31 -9.79 -9.24
N TYR A 18 1.54 -10.20 -9.03
CA TYR A 18 2.13 -11.32 -9.79
C TYR A 18 1.56 -12.69 -9.41
N PRO A 19 1.36 -13.03 -8.11
CA PRO A 19 0.64 -14.24 -7.72
C PRO A 19 -0.79 -14.29 -8.23
N TRP A 20 -1.49 -13.13 -8.23
CA TRP A 20 -2.81 -13.04 -8.83
C TRP A 20 -2.77 -13.31 -10.33
N LEU A 21 -1.79 -12.75 -11.02
CA LEU A 21 -1.62 -12.96 -12.45
C LEU A 21 -1.34 -14.44 -12.78
N ASP A 22 -0.47 -15.08 -11.99
CA ASP A 22 -0.14 -16.50 -12.15
C ASP A 22 -1.37 -17.40 -11.96
N LYS A 23 -2.18 -17.13 -10.92
CA LYS A 23 -3.47 -17.79 -10.72
C LYS A 23 -4.42 -17.58 -11.92
N GLN A 24 -4.46 -16.38 -12.51
CA GLN A 24 -5.27 -16.12 -13.72
C GLN A 24 -4.77 -16.93 -14.94
N LEU A 25 -3.48 -17.10 -15.09
CA LEU A 25 -2.88 -17.89 -16.16
C LEU A 25 -3.14 -19.40 -16.02
N GLU A 26 -3.28 -19.89 -14.80
CA GLU A 26 -3.63 -21.29 -14.55
C GLU A 26 -5.12 -21.59 -14.80
N VAL A 27 -6.00 -20.67 -14.40
CA VAL A 27 -7.46 -20.85 -14.49
C VAL A 27 -7.99 -20.59 -15.90
N SER A 28 -7.38 -19.67 -16.63
CA SER A 28 -7.87 -19.25 -17.95
C SER A 28 -6.77 -19.37 -19.01
N GLN A 29 -7.11 -19.98 -20.15
CA GLN A 29 -6.22 -19.99 -21.33
C GLN A 29 -6.24 -18.65 -22.09
N GLN A 30 -6.44 -17.54 -21.39
CA GLN A 30 -6.50 -16.20 -21.98
C GLN A 30 -5.08 -15.70 -22.27
N GLN A 31 -4.94 -14.93 -23.33
CA GLN A 31 -3.70 -14.17 -23.54
C GLN A 31 -3.54 -13.10 -22.46
N VAL A 32 -2.34 -12.95 -21.97
CA VAL A 32 -2.01 -11.90 -21.00
C VAL A 32 -0.94 -10.98 -21.57
N LEU A 33 -1.24 -9.70 -21.61
CA LEU A 33 -0.33 -8.63 -21.99
C LEU A 33 0.01 -7.82 -20.76
N LEU A 34 1.28 -7.79 -20.37
CA LEU A 34 1.73 -7.10 -19.16
C LEU A 34 2.69 -5.98 -19.51
N PHE A 35 2.32 -4.74 -19.16
CA PHE A 35 3.25 -3.62 -19.11
C PHE A 35 3.72 -3.45 -17.68
N SER A 36 5.03 -3.63 -17.43
CA SER A 36 5.59 -3.59 -16.09
C SER A 36 6.87 -2.74 -16.02
N ARG A 37 7.10 -2.14 -14.88
CA ARG A 37 8.37 -1.48 -14.56
C ARG A 37 9.48 -2.47 -14.18
N GLN A 38 9.13 -3.73 -13.93
CA GLN A 38 10.09 -4.76 -13.57
C GLN A 38 10.78 -5.33 -14.82
N PRO A 39 12.12 -5.50 -14.79
CA PRO A 39 12.83 -6.18 -15.86
C PRO A 39 12.41 -7.65 -15.96
N HIS A 40 12.44 -8.22 -17.17
CA HIS A 40 12.04 -9.61 -17.42
C HIS A 40 12.72 -10.62 -16.49
N LYS A 41 13.99 -10.39 -16.13
CA LYS A 41 14.70 -11.27 -15.18
C LYS A 41 14.04 -11.35 -13.82
N ARG A 42 13.46 -10.26 -13.37
CA ARG A 42 12.76 -10.20 -12.07
C ARG A 42 11.34 -10.74 -12.15
N LEU A 43 10.68 -10.54 -13.30
CA LEU A 43 9.36 -11.13 -13.54
C LEU A 43 9.39 -12.65 -13.56
N LEU A 44 10.49 -13.27 -14.05
CA LEU A 44 10.69 -14.73 -14.05
C LEU A 44 10.69 -15.36 -12.66
N GLU A 45 10.93 -14.58 -11.60
CA GLU A 45 10.87 -15.06 -10.21
C GLU A 45 9.44 -15.26 -9.72
N TYR A 46 8.45 -14.68 -10.43
CA TYR A 46 7.06 -14.63 -9.98
C TYR A 46 6.06 -15.24 -10.95
N ILE A 47 6.33 -15.19 -12.27
CA ILE A 47 5.39 -15.62 -13.31
C ILE A 47 6.09 -16.36 -14.45
N ASP A 48 5.36 -17.28 -15.08
CA ASP A 48 5.81 -17.97 -16.28
C ASP A 48 5.70 -17.06 -17.52
N LEU A 49 6.82 -16.43 -17.91
CA LEU A 49 6.86 -15.52 -19.06
C LEU A 49 6.60 -16.23 -20.41
N ALA A 50 6.57 -17.56 -20.47
CA ALA A 50 6.17 -18.26 -21.69
C ALA A 50 4.67 -18.10 -22.00
N LYS A 51 3.88 -17.78 -20.99
CA LYS A 51 2.42 -17.57 -21.06
C LYS A 51 1.99 -16.10 -21.11
N VAL A 52 2.94 -15.17 -20.95
CA VAL A 52 2.68 -13.72 -20.83
C VAL A 52 3.49 -12.95 -21.84
N GLU A 53 2.83 -12.14 -22.66
CA GLU A 53 3.53 -11.16 -23.49
C GLU A 53 3.85 -9.93 -22.61
N SER A 54 5.11 -9.81 -22.17
CA SER A 54 5.51 -8.76 -21.24
C SER A 54 6.36 -7.69 -21.89
N TYR A 55 6.08 -6.43 -21.54
CA TYR A 55 6.80 -5.24 -21.97
C TYR A 55 7.41 -4.54 -20.75
N TRP A 56 8.72 -4.46 -20.72
CA TRP A 56 9.41 -3.73 -19.67
C TRP A 56 9.45 -2.24 -19.99
N LEU A 57 8.73 -1.44 -19.20
CA LEU A 57 8.73 0.02 -19.30
C LEU A 57 10.00 0.59 -18.65
N SER A 58 10.86 1.24 -19.42
CA SER A 58 12.10 1.83 -18.90
C SER A 58 12.56 3.01 -19.75
N ASP A 59 13.09 4.05 -19.09
CA ASP A 59 13.77 5.17 -19.76
C ASP A 59 15.16 4.78 -20.30
N ARG A 60 15.67 3.62 -19.88
CA ARG A 60 16.98 3.14 -20.31
C ARG A 60 16.88 2.45 -21.65
N ALA A 61 17.74 2.80 -22.58
CA ALA A 61 17.89 2.12 -23.86
C ALA A 61 18.56 0.73 -23.66
N THR A 62 17.82 -0.22 -23.14
CA THR A 62 18.27 -1.60 -22.91
C THR A 62 17.46 -2.56 -23.79
N ALA A 63 18.07 -3.68 -24.18
CA ALA A 63 17.38 -4.69 -24.97
C ALA A 63 16.14 -5.23 -24.23
N GLY A 64 15.00 -5.28 -24.90
CA GLY A 64 13.72 -5.73 -24.32
C GLY A 64 12.95 -4.68 -23.54
N ALA A 65 13.49 -3.46 -23.37
CA ALA A 65 12.77 -2.35 -22.80
C ALA A 65 12.06 -1.53 -23.86
N ILE A 66 10.89 -1.01 -23.52
CA ILE A 66 10.18 0.01 -24.31
C ILE A 66 10.16 1.31 -23.55
N ALA A 67 10.27 2.43 -24.26
CA ALA A 67 10.15 3.73 -23.65
C ALA A 67 8.73 3.90 -23.04
N PRO A 68 8.59 4.56 -21.88
CA PRO A 68 7.31 4.79 -21.21
C PRO A 68 6.50 5.89 -21.89
N SER A 69 6.35 5.82 -23.22
CA SER A 69 5.55 6.74 -24.03
C SER A 69 4.12 6.25 -24.09
N LEU A 70 3.18 7.13 -23.75
CA LEU A 70 1.74 6.83 -23.79
C LEU A 70 1.29 6.44 -25.19
N GLU A 71 1.84 7.06 -26.24
CA GLU A 71 1.52 6.74 -27.64
C GLU A 71 2.01 5.35 -28.02
N LYS A 72 3.21 4.94 -27.58
CA LYS A 72 3.73 3.59 -27.86
C LYS A 72 2.92 2.52 -27.16
N ILE A 73 2.57 2.75 -25.89
CA ILE A 73 1.72 1.84 -25.12
C ILE A 73 0.35 1.72 -25.79
N ALA A 74 -0.29 2.85 -26.13
CA ALA A 74 -1.56 2.86 -26.85
C ALA A 74 -1.48 2.09 -28.18
N HIS A 75 -0.44 2.33 -28.98
CA HIS A 75 -0.26 1.66 -30.27
C HIS A 75 -0.14 0.14 -30.12
N ILE A 76 0.63 -0.34 -29.15
CA ILE A 76 0.76 -1.78 -28.88
C ILE A 76 -0.60 -2.37 -28.48
N ILE A 77 -1.32 -1.72 -27.56
CA ILE A 77 -2.65 -2.15 -27.13
C ILE A 77 -3.59 -2.22 -28.31
N THR A 78 -3.73 -1.12 -29.06
CA THR A 78 -4.65 -1.02 -30.19
C THR A 78 -4.37 -2.07 -31.26
N SER A 79 -3.10 -2.41 -31.50
CA SER A 79 -2.72 -3.45 -32.47
C SER A 79 -3.21 -4.86 -32.08
N LYS A 80 -3.43 -5.12 -30.78
CA LYS A 80 -3.88 -6.41 -30.25
C LYS A 80 -5.41 -6.53 -30.16
N LEU A 81 -6.11 -5.41 -29.95
CA LEU A 81 -7.56 -5.40 -29.69
C LEU A 81 -8.41 -6.13 -30.78
N PRO A 82 -8.10 -6.05 -32.09
CA PRO A 82 -8.96 -6.62 -33.13
C PRO A 82 -8.91 -8.14 -33.25
N ASN A 83 -7.81 -8.77 -32.86
CA ASN A 83 -7.50 -10.13 -33.28
C ASN A 83 -7.65 -11.18 -32.20
N ASP A 84 -7.64 -10.78 -30.92
CA ASP A 84 -7.52 -11.68 -29.79
C ASP A 84 -8.47 -11.30 -28.64
N HIS A 85 -8.44 -12.09 -27.59
CA HIS A 85 -9.15 -11.83 -26.34
C HIS A 85 -8.23 -12.13 -25.16
N GLY A 86 -8.37 -11.39 -24.10
CA GLY A 86 -7.51 -11.63 -22.95
C GLY A 86 -7.54 -10.54 -21.90
N LEU A 87 -6.43 -10.44 -21.21
CA LEU A 87 -6.19 -9.52 -20.12
C LEU A 87 -4.98 -8.64 -20.43
N ILE A 88 -5.16 -7.34 -20.34
CA ILE A 88 -4.08 -6.35 -20.40
C ILE A 88 -3.91 -5.77 -19.00
N VAL A 89 -2.69 -5.80 -18.49
CA VAL A 89 -2.33 -5.21 -17.20
C VAL A 89 -1.29 -4.13 -17.43
N ILE A 90 -1.57 -2.92 -16.95
CA ILE A 90 -0.67 -1.77 -17.09
C ILE A 90 -0.27 -1.34 -15.68
N GLU A 91 0.89 -1.81 -15.22
CA GLU A 91 1.48 -1.49 -13.94
C GLU A 91 2.27 -0.18 -13.99
N GLY A 92 2.25 0.57 -12.89
CA GLY A 92 3.05 1.78 -12.73
C GLY A 92 2.39 3.03 -13.29
N LEU A 93 1.05 3.12 -13.18
CA LEU A 93 0.29 4.30 -13.59
C LEU A 93 0.78 5.56 -12.88
N GLU A 94 1.18 5.45 -11.61
CA GLU A 94 1.75 6.51 -10.79
C GLU A 94 3.01 7.12 -11.43
N TRP A 95 3.86 6.25 -11.95
CA TRP A 95 5.06 6.67 -12.64
C TRP A 95 4.75 7.32 -13.99
N LEU A 96 3.81 6.79 -14.77
CA LEU A 96 3.35 7.42 -16.00
C LEU A 96 2.77 8.81 -15.74
N VAL A 97 2.00 8.98 -14.65
CA VAL A 97 1.50 10.29 -14.23
C VAL A 97 2.65 11.23 -13.86
N SER A 98 3.67 10.76 -13.17
CA SER A 98 4.83 11.58 -12.82
C SER A 98 5.64 12.04 -14.04
N LEU A 99 5.65 11.24 -15.13
CA LEU A 99 6.38 11.56 -16.37
C LEU A 99 5.59 12.48 -17.30
N HIS A 100 4.29 12.24 -17.47
CA HIS A 100 3.48 12.86 -18.50
C HIS A 100 2.45 13.88 -17.95
N GLY A 101 2.22 13.86 -16.65
CA GLY A 101 1.18 14.64 -16.00
C GLY A 101 -0.20 13.97 -16.03
N GLU A 102 -1.05 14.40 -15.11
CA GLU A 102 -2.38 13.84 -14.85
C GLU A 102 -3.33 13.90 -16.05
N ASP A 103 -3.38 15.04 -16.72
CA ASP A 103 -4.30 15.23 -17.85
C ASP A 103 -3.92 14.41 -19.08
N ALA A 104 -2.63 14.25 -19.36
CA ALA A 104 -2.14 13.41 -20.46
C ALA A 104 -2.46 11.93 -20.22
N VAL A 105 -2.27 11.45 -18.99
CA VAL A 105 -2.60 10.06 -18.63
C VAL A 105 -4.11 9.82 -18.67
N LEU A 106 -4.93 10.75 -18.21
CA LEU A 106 -6.39 10.64 -18.34
C LEU A 106 -6.84 10.63 -19.80
N ALA A 107 -6.20 11.44 -20.66
CA ALA A 107 -6.49 11.44 -22.12
C ALA A 107 -6.14 10.09 -22.75
N PHE A 108 -4.99 9.52 -22.40
CA PHE A 108 -4.57 8.18 -22.80
C PHE A 108 -5.57 7.08 -22.36
N ILE A 109 -6.03 7.12 -21.10
CA ILE A 109 -7.01 6.14 -20.59
C ILE A 109 -8.33 6.25 -21.36
N ARG A 110 -8.81 7.46 -21.65
CA ARG A 110 -10.02 7.68 -22.47
C ARG A 110 -9.85 7.12 -23.86
N GLN A 111 -8.72 7.40 -24.51
CA GLN A 111 -8.42 6.85 -25.83
C GLN A 111 -8.50 5.32 -25.82
N ILE A 112 -7.80 4.66 -24.88
CA ILE A 112 -7.83 3.20 -24.78
C ILE A 112 -9.26 2.70 -24.50
N ARG A 113 -10.02 3.36 -23.64
CA ARG A 113 -11.42 3.01 -23.38
C ARG A 113 -12.26 3.02 -24.64
N ASP A 114 -12.15 4.09 -25.41
CA ASP A 114 -12.95 4.27 -26.63
C ASP A 114 -12.56 3.24 -27.71
N GLU A 115 -11.27 2.88 -27.81
CA GLU A 115 -10.77 1.87 -28.73
C GLU A 115 -11.11 0.44 -28.29
N SER A 116 -11.11 0.16 -26.97
CA SER A 116 -11.36 -1.17 -26.43
C SER A 116 -12.84 -1.54 -26.30
N TYR A 117 -13.76 -0.59 -26.43
CA TYR A 117 -15.20 -0.78 -26.17
C TYR A 117 -15.85 -1.96 -26.92
N LYS A 118 -15.36 -2.28 -28.13
CA LYS A 118 -15.85 -3.41 -28.92
C LYS A 118 -14.94 -4.63 -28.91
N SER A 119 -13.90 -4.59 -28.10
CA SER A 119 -12.93 -5.69 -28.01
C SER A 119 -13.33 -6.74 -26.97
N SER A 120 -12.73 -7.90 -27.05
CA SER A 120 -12.87 -8.96 -26.05
C SER A 120 -11.80 -8.89 -24.94
N TRP A 121 -11.04 -7.80 -24.88
CA TRP A 121 -10.00 -7.59 -23.90
C TRP A 121 -10.54 -6.93 -22.63
N LYS A 122 -9.99 -7.30 -21.49
CA LYS A 122 -10.15 -6.62 -20.21
C LYS A 122 -8.86 -5.87 -19.92
N ILE A 123 -8.95 -4.62 -19.48
CA ILE A 123 -7.78 -3.80 -19.21
C ILE A 123 -7.81 -3.39 -17.74
N ILE A 124 -6.73 -3.66 -17.02
CA ILE A 124 -6.62 -3.39 -15.59
C ILE A 124 -5.43 -2.46 -15.34
N PHE A 125 -5.69 -1.45 -14.54
CA PHE A 125 -4.69 -0.56 -13.97
C PHE A 125 -4.56 -0.85 -12.47
N PRO A 126 -3.58 -1.67 -12.04
CA PRO A 126 -3.24 -1.78 -10.64
C PRO A 126 -2.72 -0.43 -10.16
N ILE A 127 -3.30 0.13 -9.11
CA ILE A 127 -2.95 1.45 -8.60
C ILE A 127 -2.86 1.45 -7.08
N ASN A 128 -1.97 2.27 -6.54
CA ASN A 128 -1.99 2.63 -5.14
C ASN A 128 -2.77 3.94 -4.98
N CYS A 129 -4.00 3.85 -4.49
CA CYS A 129 -4.90 5.00 -4.35
C CYS A 129 -4.33 6.11 -3.43
N LEU A 130 -3.38 5.79 -2.55
CA LEU A 130 -2.77 6.76 -1.64
C LEU A 130 -1.82 7.75 -2.31
N VAL A 131 -1.36 7.43 -3.52
CA VAL A 131 -0.39 8.27 -4.25
C VAL A 131 -1.09 9.41 -4.98
N PHE A 132 -2.39 9.27 -5.25
CA PHE A 132 -3.14 10.20 -6.08
C PHE A 132 -4.03 11.15 -5.28
N ASP A 133 -4.25 12.33 -5.82
CA ASP A 133 -5.28 13.25 -5.33
C ASP A 133 -6.69 12.65 -5.51
N SER A 134 -7.57 12.90 -4.54
CA SER A 134 -8.94 12.37 -4.54
C SER A 134 -9.78 12.82 -5.74
N VAL A 135 -9.58 14.04 -6.22
CA VAL A 135 -10.29 14.58 -7.39
C VAL A 135 -9.81 13.88 -8.66
N TRP A 136 -8.51 13.66 -8.79
CA TRP A 136 -7.96 12.91 -9.91
C TRP A 136 -8.41 11.45 -9.90
N LEU A 137 -8.40 10.79 -8.74
CA LEU A 137 -8.94 9.43 -8.57
C LEU A 137 -10.41 9.33 -8.98
N ALA A 138 -11.24 10.30 -8.57
CA ALA A 138 -12.64 10.34 -8.98
C ALA A 138 -12.80 10.48 -10.51
N ARG A 139 -11.91 11.24 -11.17
CA ARG A 139 -11.87 11.36 -12.63
C ARG A 139 -11.42 10.06 -13.28
N LEU A 140 -10.40 9.40 -12.74
CA LEU A 140 -9.90 8.12 -13.21
C LEU A 140 -10.98 7.02 -13.09
N ARG A 141 -11.62 6.88 -11.92
CA ARG A 141 -12.68 5.89 -11.67
C ARG A 141 -13.92 6.07 -12.54
N ARG A 142 -14.13 7.26 -13.09
CA ARG A 142 -15.17 7.50 -14.09
C ARG A 142 -14.85 6.85 -15.43
N GLU A 143 -13.58 6.79 -15.81
CA GLU A 143 -13.11 6.19 -17.06
C GLU A 143 -12.83 4.69 -16.90
N ALA A 144 -12.29 4.29 -15.76
CA ALA A 144 -11.94 2.93 -15.38
C ALA A 144 -12.48 2.66 -13.96
N PRO A 145 -13.73 2.15 -13.82
CA PRO A 145 -14.32 1.85 -12.52
C PRO A 145 -13.45 0.89 -11.70
N GLU A 146 -13.53 1.02 -10.40
CA GLU A 146 -12.83 0.13 -9.47
C GLU A 146 -13.38 -1.29 -9.54
N ALA A 147 -12.48 -2.26 -9.61
CA ALA A 147 -12.81 -3.67 -9.49
C ALA A 147 -12.03 -4.26 -8.31
N ASP A 148 -12.75 -4.88 -7.42
CA ASP A 148 -12.20 -5.63 -6.32
C ASP A 148 -11.67 -6.98 -6.83
N ILE A 149 -10.37 -7.00 -7.14
CA ILE A 149 -9.71 -8.14 -7.79
C ILE A 149 -8.80 -8.86 -6.82
N PHE A 150 -8.24 -8.13 -5.85
CA PHE A 150 -7.20 -8.62 -4.97
C PHE A 150 -7.70 -9.02 -3.57
N SER A 151 -8.91 -8.64 -3.16
CA SER A 151 -9.46 -8.99 -1.84
C SER A 151 -9.62 -10.51 -1.64
N GLN A 152 -10.02 -11.23 -2.68
CA GLN A 152 -10.18 -12.69 -2.59
C GLN A 152 -8.87 -13.45 -2.35
N MET A 153 -7.71 -12.86 -2.66
CA MET A 153 -6.42 -13.47 -2.35
C MET A 153 -5.99 -13.28 -0.89
N GLN A 154 -6.48 -12.24 -0.23
CA GLN A 154 -6.24 -12.05 1.19
C GLN A 154 -6.95 -13.11 2.04
N ASP A 155 -8.16 -13.49 1.64
CA ASP A 155 -8.92 -14.54 2.33
C ASP A 155 -8.27 -15.93 2.17
N ASP A 156 -7.81 -16.27 0.96
CA ASP A 156 -7.10 -17.53 0.69
C ASP A 156 -5.77 -17.64 1.48
N LEU A 157 -5.06 -16.53 1.70
CA LEU A 157 -3.82 -16.50 2.47
C LEU A 157 -4.07 -16.65 4.00
N ILE A 158 -5.24 -16.27 4.48
CA ILE A 158 -5.63 -16.41 5.88
C ILE A 158 -6.00 -17.88 6.17
N GLU A 159 -6.72 -18.56 5.26
CA GLU A 159 -7.08 -19.98 5.42
C GLU A 159 -5.85 -20.91 5.46
N PHE A 160 -4.79 -20.62 4.67
CA PHE A 160 -3.54 -21.40 4.68
C PHE A 160 -2.72 -21.27 5.98
N HIS A 161 -2.98 -20.26 6.82
CA HIS A 161 -2.29 -20.07 8.10
C HIS A 161 -3.01 -20.70 9.29
N GLU A 162 -4.31 -21.01 9.15
CA GLU A 162 -5.07 -21.66 10.24
C GLU A 162 -4.89 -23.18 10.30
N GLU A 163 -4.51 -23.85 9.20
CA GLU A 163 -4.31 -25.32 9.20
C GLU A 163 -2.99 -25.82 9.79
N ASN A 164 -2.04 -24.95 10.18
CA ASN A 164 -0.73 -25.35 10.67
C ASN A 164 -0.41 -24.96 12.12
N SER A 165 -1.38 -24.63 12.96
CA SER A 165 -1.14 -24.30 14.37
C SER A 165 -1.89 -25.17 15.36
N ASP A 166 -1.71 -26.50 15.28
CA ASP A 166 -1.99 -27.40 16.40
C ASP A 166 -0.72 -27.64 17.21
N ILE A 167 -0.37 -26.72 18.11
CA ILE A 167 0.45 -27.00 19.28
C ILE A 167 -0.22 -26.35 20.49
N GLN A 168 -0.77 -27.24 21.32
CA GLN A 168 -1.34 -26.94 22.63
C GLN A 168 -0.33 -26.25 23.54
N THR A 169 -0.71 -25.17 24.19
CA THR A 169 -0.26 -24.88 25.56
C THR A 169 -1.35 -24.12 26.32
N ASP A 170 -1.68 -24.69 27.42
CA ASP A 170 -2.69 -24.39 28.42
C ASP A 170 -2.34 -23.13 29.25
N SER A 171 -3.35 -22.45 29.72
CA SER A 171 -3.49 -21.62 30.91
C SER A 171 -3.99 -20.19 30.73
N SER A 172 -5.30 -20.08 30.96
CA SER A 172 -6.04 -19.02 31.69
C SER A 172 -5.39 -17.66 31.95
N GLU A 173 -5.96 -16.61 31.34
CA GLU A 173 -6.63 -15.51 32.04
C GLU A 173 -7.42 -14.65 31.04
N ALA A 174 -8.75 -14.58 31.30
CA ALA A 174 -9.67 -13.86 30.44
C ALA A 174 -9.58 -12.36 30.70
N ILE A 175 -8.89 -11.65 29.84
CA ILE A 175 -9.09 -10.21 29.62
C ILE A 175 -9.93 -10.05 28.38
N LYS A 176 -11.14 -9.52 28.53
CA LYS A 176 -12.01 -9.14 27.44
C LYS A 176 -11.34 -8.02 26.64
N ILE A 177 -10.55 -8.40 25.64
CA ILE A 177 -10.08 -7.51 24.61
C ILE A 177 -11.21 -7.45 23.57
N HIS A 178 -11.82 -6.29 23.41
CA HIS A 178 -12.64 -6.04 22.24
C HIS A 178 -11.75 -6.23 21.02
N ASN A 179 -12.06 -7.26 20.24
CA ASN A 179 -11.41 -7.54 18.95
C ASN A 179 -11.74 -6.40 17.99
N PHE A 180 -10.87 -5.40 17.94
CA PHE A 180 -10.71 -4.59 16.75
C PHE A 180 -9.56 -5.21 15.94
N GLN A 181 -9.89 -6.19 15.12
CA GLN A 181 -9.10 -6.55 13.95
C GLN A 181 -9.24 -5.41 12.92
N GLN A 182 -8.52 -4.32 13.14
CA GLN A 182 -8.33 -3.32 12.09
C GLN A 182 -7.32 -3.86 11.10
N MET A 183 -7.79 -4.24 9.93
CA MET A 183 -7.00 -4.56 8.76
C MET A 183 -6.03 -3.41 8.47
N PRO A 184 -4.77 -3.66 8.04
CA PRO A 184 -3.86 -2.60 7.64
C PRO A 184 -4.36 -1.98 6.32
N GLY A 185 -5.26 -1.01 6.39
CA GLY A 185 -5.83 -0.38 5.20
C GLY A 185 -6.98 0.58 5.44
N GLU A 186 -7.64 0.54 6.59
CA GLU A 186 -8.70 1.49 6.90
C GLU A 186 -8.12 2.86 7.27
N ASP A 187 -8.71 3.91 6.74
CA ASP A 187 -8.48 5.26 7.24
C ASP A 187 -8.89 5.28 8.70
N ILE A 188 -7.90 5.46 9.58
CA ILE A 188 -8.16 5.57 11.01
C ILE A 188 -8.94 6.87 11.19
N GLU A 189 -10.20 6.79 11.57
CA GLU A 189 -10.92 7.92 12.13
C GLU A 189 -10.21 8.27 13.43
N LEU A 190 -9.38 9.30 13.39
CA LEU A 190 -8.68 9.78 14.54
C LEU A 190 -9.65 10.60 15.39
N ASP A 191 -9.96 10.11 16.56
CA ASP A 191 -10.62 10.90 17.58
C ASP A 191 -9.79 12.16 17.85
N THR A 192 -10.41 13.31 17.75
CA THR A 192 -9.80 14.59 18.14
C THR A 192 -10.14 14.93 19.58
N ARG A 193 -9.17 15.50 20.28
CA ARG A 193 -9.37 16.05 21.61
C ARG A 193 -10.12 17.38 21.55
N GLU A 194 -10.53 17.91 22.73
CA GLU A 194 -11.14 19.20 22.85
C GLU A 194 -10.25 20.35 22.34
N ASP A 195 -8.92 20.16 22.39
CA ASP A 195 -7.92 21.12 21.87
C ASP A 195 -7.68 20.99 20.36
N GLY A 196 -8.40 20.10 19.66
CA GLY A 196 -8.27 19.85 18.23
C GLY A 196 -7.07 18.97 17.84
N SER A 197 -6.28 18.50 18.80
CA SER A 197 -5.15 17.59 18.52
C SER A 197 -5.65 16.16 18.32
N PRO A 198 -5.08 15.38 17.35
CA PRO A 198 -5.47 13.99 17.15
C PRO A 198 -5.02 13.14 18.35
N LYS A 199 -5.86 12.18 18.76
CA LYS A 199 -5.46 11.17 19.75
C LYS A 199 -4.45 10.19 19.15
N LEU A 200 -3.47 9.77 19.95
CA LEU A 200 -2.58 8.68 19.56
C LEU A 200 -3.30 7.34 19.71
N VAL A 201 -3.22 6.51 18.68
CA VAL A 201 -3.83 5.18 18.68
C VAL A 201 -2.73 4.12 18.53
N MET A 202 -2.84 3.03 19.32
CA MET A 202 -1.92 1.92 19.22
C MET A 202 -2.21 1.13 17.95
N LEU A 203 -1.26 1.12 17.02
CA LEU A 203 -1.36 0.36 15.78
C LEU A 203 -0.78 -1.06 15.94
N THR A 204 -1.31 -2.01 15.17
CA THR A 204 -0.78 -3.37 15.11
C THR A 204 0.68 -3.36 14.64
N ARG A 205 1.51 -4.27 15.17
CA ARG A 205 2.91 -4.40 14.72
C ARG A 205 2.95 -4.89 13.28
N LEU A 206 3.88 -4.36 12.51
CA LEU A 206 4.13 -4.88 11.17
C LEU A 206 5.13 -6.04 11.28
N PRO A 207 4.74 -7.26 10.88
CA PRO A 207 5.66 -8.38 10.84
C PRO A 207 6.69 -8.16 9.72
N ARG A 208 7.83 -8.83 9.84
CA ARG A 208 8.87 -8.79 8.80
C ARG A 208 8.40 -9.45 7.50
N ASN A 209 7.60 -10.52 7.60
CA ASN A 209 7.00 -11.16 6.43
C ASN A 209 5.92 -10.24 5.86
N GLY A 210 6.08 -9.83 4.60
CA GLY A 210 5.18 -8.88 3.94
C GLY A 210 5.52 -7.41 4.18
N PHE A 211 6.69 -7.10 4.78
CA PHE A 211 7.15 -5.72 4.90
C PHE A 211 7.55 -5.18 3.53
N SER A 212 6.88 -4.13 3.08
CA SER A 212 7.12 -3.48 1.79
C SER A 212 7.18 -1.97 1.94
N ASN A 213 7.78 -1.29 0.96
CA ASN A 213 7.87 0.18 0.96
C ASN A 213 6.48 0.84 0.95
N SER A 214 5.47 0.22 0.35
CA SER A 214 4.10 0.74 0.35
C SER A 214 3.47 0.67 1.73
N ILE A 215 3.64 -0.45 2.44
CA ILE A 215 3.17 -0.61 3.83
C ILE A 215 3.91 0.35 4.76
N LEU A 216 5.23 0.49 4.58
CA LEU A 216 6.04 1.44 5.31
C LEU A 216 5.56 2.88 5.09
N THR A 217 5.34 3.29 3.85
CA THR A 217 4.83 4.62 3.50
C THR A 217 3.49 4.90 4.17
N ARG A 218 2.54 3.93 4.09
CA ARG A 218 1.24 4.04 4.74
C ARG A 218 1.38 4.22 6.26
N ARG A 219 2.24 3.43 6.90
CA ARG A 219 2.50 3.52 8.33
C ARG A 219 3.07 4.88 8.73
N ILE A 220 4.01 5.41 7.98
CA ILE A 220 4.58 6.75 8.18
C ILE A 220 3.48 7.81 8.08
N LEU A 221 2.61 7.73 7.07
CA LEU A 221 1.50 8.65 6.90
C LEU A 221 0.48 8.56 8.05
N GLN A 222 0.16 7.35 8.53
CA GLN A 222 -0.69 7.16 9.70
C GLN A 222 -0.10 7.84 10.94
N TRP A 223 1.19 7.64 11.21
CA TRP A 223 1.89 8.27 12.33
C TRP A 223 1.94 9.80 12.21
N ARG A 224 2.18 10.32 10.99
CA ARG A 224 2.12 11.77 10.73
C ARG A 224 0.73 12.36 10.92
N ARG A 225 -0.33 11.65 10.50
CA ARG A 225 -1.72 12.06 10.76
C ARG A 225 -2.04 12.13 12.26
N MET A 226 -1.44 11.27 13.06
CA MET A 226 -1.51 11.35 14.54
C MET A 226 -0.66 12.48 15.12
N GLY A 227 0.05 13.25 14.30
CA GLY A 227 0.90 14.36 14.71
C GLY A 227 2.25 13.95 15.29
N LEU A 228 2.75 12.75 14.97
CA LEU A 228 4.06 12.26 15.40
C LEU A 228 5.14 12.69 14.40
N ASP A 229 6.29 13.12 14.91
CA ASP A 229 7.50 13.33 14.11
C ASP A 229 8.22 12.00 13.93
N VAL A 230 8.11 11.45 12.74
CA VAL A 230 8.70 10.16 12.36
C VAL A 230 9.75 10.33 11.28
N SER A 231 10.42 11.46 11.22
CA SER A 231 11.50 11.75 10.26
C SER A 231 12.64 10.72 10.33
N GLU A 232 12.88 10.13 11.50
CA GLU A 232 13.91 9.09 11.68
C GLU A 232 13.66 7.81 10.86
N VAL A 233 12.40 7.50 10.50
CA VAL A 233 12.08 6.31 9.71
C VAL A 233 12.09 6.54 8.21
N GLU A 234 12.07 7.78 7.75
CA GLU A 234 12.03 8.11 6.32
C GLU A 234 13.19 7.51 5.49
N PRO A 235 14.43 7.44 6.02
CA PRO A 235 15.51 6.79 5.30
C PRO A 235 15.23 5.32 4.97
N ALA A 236 14.37 4.64 5.73
CA ALA A 236 13.99 3.26 5.46
C ALA A 236 13.30 3.08 4.10
N LEU A 237 12.64 4.13 3.56
CA LEU A 237 12.01 4.13 2.23
C LEU A 237 13.03 4.04 1.09
N THR A 238 14.29 4.43 1.34
CA THR A 238 15.36 4.44 0.33
C THR A 238 16.31 3.25 0.47
N ILE A 239 16.22 2.50 1.57
CA ILE A 239 17.05 1.33 1.81
C ILE A 239 16.56 0.17 0.95
N ILE A 240 17.49 -0.39 0.13
CA ILE A 240 17.20 -1.51 -0.78
C ILE A 240 17.08 -2.85 -0.01
N ASP A 241 17.83 -2.98 1.10
CA ASP A 241 17.79 -4.17 1.95
C ASP A 241 16.58 -4.11 2.89
N GLU A 242 15.56 -4.90 2.60
CA GLU A 242 14.33 -4.99 3.41
C GLU A 242 14.60 -5.31 4.88
N LYS A 243 15.65 -6.07 5.18
CA LYS A 243 16.02 -6.40 6.55
C LYS A 243 16.50 -5.17 7.32
N MET A 244 17.32 -4.35 6.69
CA MET A 244 17.81 -3.08 7.28
C MET A 244 16.67 -2.07 7.37
N ALA A 245 15.83 -1.96 6.35
CA ALA A 245 14.65 -1.10 6.36
C ALA A 245 13.69 -1.47 7.49
N HIS A 246 13.39 -2.77 7.66
CA HIS A 246 12.55 -3.26 8.75
C HIS A 246 13.17 -3.06 10.13
N GLN A 247 14.49 -3.19 10.28
CA GLN A 247 15.16 -2.91 11.56
C GLN A 247 15.02 -1.43 11.97
N LEU A 248 15.24 -0.52 11.02
CA LEU A 248 15.06 0.92 11.26
C LEU A 248 13.60 1.23 11.59
N TYR A 249 12.67 0.68 10.81
CA TYR A 249 11.23 0.79 11.09
C TYR A 249 10.88 0.30 12.50
N SER A 250 11.33 -0.89 12.88
CA SER A 250 11.01 -1.50 14.18
C SER A 250 11.52 -0.67 15.36
N SER A 251 12.68 -0.01 15.20
CA SER A 251 13.21 0.87 16.25
C SER A 251 12.33 2.11 16.46
N VAL A 252 11.79 2.67 15.39
CA VAL A 252 10.87 3.82 15.47
C VAL A 252 9.48 3.37 15.92
N GLU A 253 8.99 2.21 15.46
CA GLU A 253 7.73 1.63 15.93
C GLU A 253 7.71 1.46 17.46
N GLU A 254 8.82 1.03 18.05
CA GLU A 254 8.92 0.87 19.50
C GLU A 254 8.85 2.23 20.22
N LYS A 255 9.49 3.27 19.67
CA LYS A 255 9.35 4.66 20.19
C LYS A 255 7.91 5.16 20.10
N VAL A 256 7.25 4.90 18.97
CA VAL A 256 5.83 5.28 18.79
C VAL A 256 4.93 4.56 19.78
N ARG A 257 5.13 3.26 20.02
CA ARG A 257 4.36 2.50 21.02
C ARG A 257 4.52 3.08 22.41
N ARG A 258 5.75 3.35 22.82
CA ARG A 258 6.01 4.03 24.10
C ARG A 258 5.37 5.40 24.18
N ALA A 259 5.39 6.18 23.09
CA ALA A 259 4.73 7.48 23.03
C ALA A 259 3.22 7.38 23.26
N VAL A 260 2.55 6.38 22.66
CA VAL A 260 1.12 6.10 22.86
C VAL A 260 0.83 5.74 24.33
N GLU A 261 1.64 4.87 24.93
CA GLU A 261 1.50 4.47 26.33
C GLU A 261 1.69 5.64 27.29
N LEU A 262 2.73 6.46 27.06
CA LEU A 262 3.00 7.64 27.84
C LEU A 262 1.89 8.69 27.71
N GLU A 263 1.31 8.87 26.52
CA GLU A 263 0.20 9.79 26.33
C GLU A 263 -1.06 9.34 27.06
N ASN A 264 -1.37 8.05 27.05
CA ASN A 264 -2.49 7.50 27.81
C ASN A 264 -2.29 7.64 29.32
N HIS A 265 -1.05 7.45 29.79
CA HIS A 265 -0.71 7.65 31.20
C HIS A 265 -0.82 9.12 31.59
N LEU A 266 -0.29 10.02 30.77
CA LEU A 266 -0.38 11.47 30.96
C LEU A 266 -1.83 11.95 30.99
N GLU A 267 -2.71 11.38 30.17
CA GLU A 267 -4.13 11.71 30.15
C GLU A 267 -4.82 11.28 31.44
N ALA A 268 -4.47 10.12 31.98
CA ALA A 268 -5.01 9.59 33.22
C ALA A 268 -4.67 10.46 34.48
N ILE A 269 -3.55 11.18 34.43
CA ILE A 269 -3.07 12.02 35.55
C ILE A 269 -3.13 13.52 35.26
N SER A 270 -3.77 13.92 34.16
CA SER A 270 -3.82 15.30 33.67
C SER A 270 -4.34 16.31 34.71
N ASP A 271 -5.25 15.88 35.57
CA ASP A 271 -5.84 16.72 36.59
C ASP A 271 -4.86 17.12 37.72
N ASN A 272 -3.77 16.37 37.88
CA ASN A 272 -2.75 16.54 38.91
C ASN A 272 -1.50 17.31 38.43
N ILE A 273 -1.45 17.67 37.15
CA ILE A 273 -0.28 18.27 36.50
C ILE A 273 -0.61 19.70 36.04
N SER A 274 0.39 20.60 36.13
CA SER A 274 0.22 21.95 35.61
C SER A 274 0.05 21.97 34.08
N ALA A 275 -0.72 22.90 33.54
CA ALA A 275 -0.97 23.08 32.14
C ALA A 275 0.34 23.21 31.30
N THR A 276 1.37 23.82 31.87
CA THR A 276 2.68 24.01 31.23
C THR A 276 3.43 22.68 31.11
N GLU A 277 3.43 21.89 32.20
CA GLU A 277 4.07 20.57 32.21
C GLU A 277 3.36 19.60 31.24
N LEU A 278 2.01 19.63 31.25
CA LEU A 278 1.19 18.84 30.34
C LEU A 278 1.51 19.14 28.86
N THR A 279 1.59 20.43 28.50
CA THR A 279 1.90 20.87 27.15
C THR A 279 3.33 20.45 26.75
N THR A 280 4.29 20.62 27.68
CA THR A 280 5.69 20.22 27.42
C THR A 280 5.83 18.71 27.25
N ALA A 281 5.16 17.92 28.08
CA ALA A 281 5.15 16.47 28.00
C ALA A 281 4.53 16.00 26.67
N ARG A 282 3.38 16.53 26.29
CA ARG A 282 2.75 16.25 25.00
C ARG A 282 3.64 16.60 23.82
N PHE A 283 4.31 17.74 23.86
CA PHE A 283 5.25 18.12 22.79
C PHE A 283 6.38 17.11 22.65
N ARG A 284 7.01 16.67 23.76
CA ARG A 284 8.08 15.64 23.73
C ARG A 284 7.57 14.30 23.19
N ILE A 285 6.38 13.88 23.57
CA ILE A 285 5.71 12.67 23.05
C ILE A 285 5.57 12.75 21.53
N ARG A 286 5.10 13.89 21.02
CA ARG A 286 4.91 14.11 19.58
C ARG A 286 6.22 14.12 18.79
N GLN A 287 7.29 14.62 19.40
CA GLN A 287 8.63 14.64 18.82
C GLN A 287 9.40 13.32 19.00
N LEU A 288 8.82 12.34 19.68
CA LEU A 288 9.47 11.05 20.02
C LEU A 288 10.82 11.23 20.73
N THR A 289 10.99 12.32 21.49
CA THR A 289 12.26 12.70 22.14
C THR A 289 12.14 12.69 23.65
N GLY A 290 13.20 12.26 24.35
CA GLY A 290 13.25 12.26 25.82
C GLY A 290 12.19 11.38 26.48
N LEU A 291 11.78 10.30 25.83
CA LEU A 291 10.73 9.41 26.32
C LEU A 291 11.14 8.71 27.63
N ASP A 292 12.43 8.35 27.80
CA ASP A 292 12.94 7.72 29.02
C ASP A 292 12.89 8.66 30.24
N GLU A 293 13.15 9.94 30.03
CA GLU A 293 13.08 10.95 31.07
C GLU A 293 11.63 11.26 31.43
N LEU A 294 10.77 11.29 30.43
CA LEU A 294 9.34 11.52 30.60
C LEU A 294 8.70 10.36 31.38
N GLU A 295 9.06 9.12 31.08
CA GLU A 295 8.60 7.93 31.77
C GLU A 295 9.00 7.95 33.26
N LYS A 296 10.28 8.27 33.54
CA LYS A 296 10.76 8.43 34.92
C LYS A 296 10.04 9.54 35.67
N TRP A 297 9.78 10.66 35.01
CA TRP A 297 9.04 11.76 35.58
C TRP A 297 7.60 11.36 35.92
N LEU A 298 6.89 10.70 35.00
CA LEU A 298 5.53 10.21 35.23
C LEU A 298 5.44 9.18 36.35
N LEU A 299 6.46 8.35 36.55
CA LEU A 299 6.54 7.37 37.63
C LEU A 299 6.83 8.04 39.01
N SER A 300 7.30 9.27 39.01
CA SER A 300 7.61 10.03 40.22
C SER A 300 6.45 10.88 40.73
N LEU A 301 5.38 11.04 39.95
CA LEU A 301 4.15 11.74 40.31
C LEU A 301 3.18 10.84 41.05
#